data_40a3fd70100bc9f9a876092005952cc5
#
_entry.id   40a3fd70100bc9f9a876092005952cc5
#
_cell.length_a   1.000
_cell.length_b   1.000
_cell.length_c   1.000
_cell.angle_alpha   90.00
_cell.angle_beta   90.00
_cell.angle_gamma   90.00
#
_symmetry.space_group_name_H-M   'P 1'
#
loop_
_entity.id
_entity.type
_entity.pdbx_description
1 polymer ?
#
loop_
_entity_poly.entity_id
_entity_poly.type
_entity_poly.pdbx_seq_one_letter_code
_entity_poly.pdbx_strand_id
1 'polypeptide(L)'
;LHLASGRIGKPGAAPFSITGQPNAMGGREVGGLATTLAAHMDYAEENVALVRRFWAAPRMATKPGLKAVDLFRKIREGRVKALWIMATNPAVSLPDAGLVREALAQCPFVAVSDCIADTDTSRFAHVMLPAAGWGEKDGTVTNSERLISRQRALFPLAGEARPDWWIISQVAQAMGWTEAFAYDRPADIYREHARLSTYRNGGKRLFDIGHHAAISNPAYDALEPFRWGGTPFADGRFPTSDGKARLVPVAQMGQAKPLARWPMTLNTGRYRDHWHTMTRTGLSPKLSQHRREPMVEIHPADAAELEIAGDDLVQVSTPQGDSVFRALVSDGLRRGEVFTPIHWTDRQSTGGRTGLLPRPLVDPVSGQPGFKSTPARLTKLVPEWRGFVIARALPHAIPAAYATKVRVAQGWLIEVAGDGDPALLAKAMLPKGERIEVVDEARGELRVAVLEDGQLVAAMFVARSGRTPSRDWLIAQLSAAVPASSVELLAGRPAAPQADRGPIVCVCFDVGMKTIVETIDTQGLISVEAVGQALSAGTSCGTCRPAIQRLIGATQEATHA
;
A
#
# COMPACT_ATOMS: atom_id res chain seq x y z
N LEU A 1 -19.31 22.48 3.44
CA LEU A 1 -18.70 23.70 2.95
C LEU A 1 -19.20 24.05 1.53
N HIS A 2 -19.01 23.17 0.52
CA HIS A 2 -19.41 23.43 -0.86
C HIS A 2 -20.92 23.70 -1.03
N LEU A 3 -21.78 23.00 -0.30
CA LEU A 3 -23.22 23.29 -0.26
C LEU A 3 -23.50 24.67 0.32
N ALA A 4 -22.99 24.96 1.50
CA ALA A 4 -23.24 26.22 2.21
C ALA A 4 -22.71 27.45 1.44
N SER A 5 -21.63 27.28 0.67
CA SER A 5 -21.06 28.34 -0.17
C SER A 5 -21.62 28.39 -1.60
N GLY A 6 -22.64 27.58 -1.93
CA GLY A 6 -23.27 27.54 -3.25
C GLY A 6 -22.34 27.14 -4.40
N ARG A 7 -21.39 26.24 -4.13
CA ARG A 7 -20.37 25.83 -5.12
C ARG A 7 -20.72 24.53 -5.85
N ILE A 8 -21.67 23.77 -5.37
CA ILE A 8 -22.12 22.53 -6.02
C ILE A 8 -22.75 22.87 -7.38
N GLY A 9 -22.39 22.11 -8.42
CA GLY A 9 -22.87 22.32 -9.78
C GLY A 9 -22.10 23.38 -10.59
N LYS A 10 -21.13 24.06 -9.98
CA LYS A 10 -20.28 25.02 -10.68
C LYS A 10 -18.98 24.37 -11.15
N PRO A 11 -18.53 24.59 -12.40
CA PRO A 11 -17.26 24.07 -12.89
C PRO A 11 -16.08 24.45 -11.98
N GLY A 12 -15.20 23.49 -11.69
CA GLY A 12 -14.01 23.68 -10.85
C GLY A 12 -14.26 23.91 -9.36
N ALA A 13 -15.51 23.86 -8.87
CA ALA A 13 -15.87 24.24 -7.51
C ALA A 13 -16.58 23.17 -6.68
N ALA A 14 -16.85 21.99 -7.25
CA ALA A 14 -17.48 20.89 -6.56
C ALA A 14 -16.48 20.09 -5.68
N PRO A 15 -16.95 19.34 -4.66
CA PRO A 15 -16.10 18.41 -3.96
C PRO A 15 -15.57 17.35 -4.92
N PHE A 16 -14.30 17.02 -4.81
CA PHE A 16 -13.62 16.05 -5.67
C PHE A 16 -13.03 14.90 -4.84
N SER A 17 -13.31 13.67 -5.24
CA SER A 17 -12.75 12.47 -4.62
C SER A 17 -11.39 12.14 -5.23
N ILE A 18 -10.32 12.27 -4.44
CA ILE A 18 -8.96 11.90 -4.86
C ILE A 18 -8.70 10.41 -4.58
N THR A 19 -9.60 9.54 -5.00
CA THR A 19 -9.45 8.10 -4.84
C THR A 19 -8.33 7.58 -5.73
N GLY A 20 -7.37 6.86 -5.15
CA GLY A 20 -6.22 6.31 -5.87
C GLY A 20 -6.55 5.09 -6.74
N GLN A 21 -7.62 4.36 -6.44
CA GLN A 21 -8.05 3.21 -7.21
C GLN A 21 -8.72 3.69 -8.50
N PRO A 22 -8.27 3.20 -9.68
CA PRO A 22 -8.73 3.72 -10.97
C PRO A 22 -10.21 3.42 -11.28
N ASN A 23 -10.83 2.45 -10.64
CA ASN A 23 -12.22 2.06 -10.86
C ASN A 23 -13.11 2.13 -9.59
N ALA A 24 -12.79 3.02 -8.65
CA ALA A 24 -13.59 3.13 -7.43
C ALA A 24 -15.04 3.59 -7.68
N MET A 25 -15.25 4.46 -8.67
CA MET A 25 -16.59 4.87 -9.09
C MET A 25 -17.34 3.70 -9.73
N GLY A 26 -16.72 2.96 -10.65
CA GLY A 26 -17.30 1.77 -11.27
C GLY A 26 -17.68 0.69 -10.27
N GLY A 27 -16.87 0.50 -9.22
CA GLY A 27 -17.22 -0.40 -8.12
C GLY A 27 -18.51 0.00 -7.39
N ARG A 28 -18.81 1.30 -7.28
CA ARG A 28 -20.08 1.80 -6.73
C ARG A 28 -21.23 1.61 -7.71
N GLU A 29 -21.00 1.81 -8.99
CA GLU A 29 -22.01 1.63 -10.05
C GLU A 29 -22.55 0.19 -10.09
N VAL A 30 -21.70 -0.80 -9.85
CA VAL A 30 -22.10 -2.22 -9.82
C VAL A 30 -22.53 -2.72 -8.44
N GLY A 31 -22.63 -1.85 -7.44
CA GLY A 31 -23.04 -2.23 -6.08
C GLY A 31 -21.95 -2.96 -5.29
N GLY A 32 -20.69 -2.68 -5.54
CA GLY A 32 -19.53 -3.30 -4.89
C GLY A 32 -19.29 -2.86 -3.43
N LEU A 33 -20.26 -2.24 -2.77
CA LEU A 33 -20.23 -1.87 -1.36
C LEU A 33 -21.29 -2.65 -0.58
N ALA A 34 -21.02 -2.94 0.70
CA ALA A 34 -21.96 -3.65 1.56
C ALA A 34 -23.31 -2.92 1.75
N THR A 35 -23.36 -1.63 1.43
CA THR A 35 -24.51 -0.74 1.69
C THR A 35 -25.27 -0.33 0.44
N THR A 36 -24.89 -0.82 -0.76
CA THR A 36 -25.51 -0.44 -2.02
C THR A 36 -25.82 -1.64 -2.88
N LEU A 37 -26.87 -1.52 -3.69
CA LEU A 37 -27.16 -2.37 -4.83
C LEU A 37 -26.57 -1.75 -6.10
N ALA A 38 -26.57 -2.50 -7.21
CA ALA A 38 -26.11 -2.00 -8.50
C ALA A 38 -26.94 -0.79 -8.97
N ALA A 39 -26.37 0.00 -9.88
CA ALA A 39 -26.93 1.25 -10.41
C ALA A 39 -27.24 2.30 -9.32
N HIS A 40 -26.39 2.39 -8.30
CA HIS A 40 -26.50 3.31 -7.16
C HIS A 40 -27.81 3.19 -6.35
N MET A 41 -28.48 2.05 -6.41
CA MET A 41 -29.67 1.79 -5.60
C MET A 41 -29.28 1.44 -4.16
N ASP A 42 -30.14 1.77 -3.23
CA ASP A 42 -30.07 1.38 -1.83
C ASP A 42 -30.93 0.11 -1.58
N TYR A 43 -31.09 -0.27 -0.31
CA TYR A 43 -31.89 -1.41 0.12
C TYR A 43 -33.35 -1.04 0.44
N ALA A 44 -33.89 0.06 -0.10
CA ALA A 44 -35.32 0.31 -0.05
C ALA A 44 -36.09 -0.85 -0.72
N GLU A 45 -37.23 -1.23 -0.18
CA GLU A 45 -38.00 -2.39 -0.62
C GLU A 45 -38.30 -2.36 -2.13
N GLU A 46 -38.63 -1.18 -2.66
CA GLU A 46 -38.87 -0.98 -4.09
C GLU A 46 -37.62 -1.26 -4.95
N ASN A 47 -36.45 -0.85 -4.50
CA ASN A 47 -35.17 -1.09 -5.20
C ASN A 47 -34.77 -2.57 -5.15
N VAL A 48 -34.93 -3.21 -3.99
CA VAL A 48 -34.72 -4.67 -3.86
C VAL A 48 -35.65 -5.44 -4.79
N ALA A 49 -36.93 -5.09 -4.81
CA ALA A 49 -37.91 -5.72 -5.70
C ALA A 49 -37.61 -5.48 -7.17
N LEU A 50 -37.12 -4.28 -7.53
CA LEU A 50 -36.72 -3.92 -8.90
C LEU A 50 -35.55 -4.78 -9.38
N VAL A 51 -34.46 -4.84 -8.61
CA VAL A 51 -33.25 -5.60 -8.97
C VAL A 51 -33.54 -7.10 -8.98
N ARG A 52 -34.29 -7.61 -7.99
CA ARG A 52 -34.73 -9.01 -7.94
C ARG A 52 -35.51 -9.40 -9.18
N ARG A 53 -36.41 -8.54 -9.63
CA ARG A 53 -37.20 -8.78 -10.86
C ARG A 53 -36.34 -8.74 -12.12
N PHE A 54 -35.42 -7.78 -12.20
CA PHE A 54 -34.51 -7.64 -13.33
C PHE A 54 -33.66 -8.90 -13.53
N TRP A 55 -33.08 -9.43 -12.44
CA TRP A 55 -32.26 -10.64 -12.48
C TRP A 55 -33.06 -11.95 -12.37
N ALA A 56 -34.38 -11.90 -12.28
CA ALA A 56 -35.20 -13.07 -11.97
C ALA A 56 -34.65 -13.87 -10.74
N ALA A 57 -34.05 -13.18 -9.79
CA ALA A 57 -33.36 -13.81 -8.68
C ALA A 57 -34.35 -14.42 -7.69
N PRO A 58 -34.31 -15.76 -7.43
CA PRO A 58 -35.25 -16.41 -6.50
C PRO A 58 -35.00 -15.94 -5.05
N ARG A 59 -33.76 -15.60 -4.72
CA ARG A 59 -33.37 -15.04 -3.42
C ARG A 59 -32.43 -13.84 -3.65
N MET A 60 -32.59 -12.82 -2.81
CA MET A 60 -31.75 -11.62 -2.82
C MET A 60 -31.60 -11.08 -1.40
N ALA A 61 -30.49 -10.44 -1.12
CA ALA A 61 -30.29 -9.70 0.12
C ALA A 61 -31.32 -8.56 0.21
N THR A 62 -31.97 -8.44 1.34
CA THR A 62 -33.01 -7.41 1.60
C THR A 62 -32.53 -6.28 2.52
N LYS A 63 -31.26 -6.34 2.96
CA LYS A 63 -30.64 -5.36 3.84
C LYS A 63 -29.13 -5.29 3.59
N PRO A 64 -28.47 -4.19 3.97
CA PRO A 64 -27.03 -4.06 3.89
C PRO A 64 -26.27 -5.21 4.53
N GLY A 65 -25.16 -5.60 3.93
CA GLY A 65 -24.23 -6.58 4.46
C GLY A 65 -23.37 -6.02 5.61
N LEU A 66 -22.58 -6.87 6.21
CA LEU A 66 -21.60 -6.48 7.23
C LEU A 66 -20.50 -5.63 6.59
N LYS A 67 -20.14 -4.53 7.23
CA LYS A 67 -19.01 -3.70 6.84
C LYS A 67 -17.71 -4.35 7.31
N ALA A 68 -16.57 -4.01 6.68
CA ALA A 68 -15.33 -4.78 6.80
C ALA A 68 -14.90 -5.09 8.25
N VAL A 69 -14.85 -4.09 9.13
CA VAL A 69 -14.44 -4.31 10.53
C VAL A 69 -15.42 -5.22 11.27
N ASP A 70 -16.73 -5.00 11.08
CA ASP A 70 -17.77 -5.83 11.71
C ASP A 70 -17.79 -7.25 11.13
N LEU A 71 -17.49 -7.41 9.84
CA LEU A 71 -17.40 -8.71 9.19
C LEU A 71 -16.39 -9.61 9.91
N PHE A 72 -15.17 -9.11 10.16
CA PHE A 72 -14.13 -9.92 10.83
C PHE A 72 -14.47 -10.19 12.30
N ARG A 73 -15.13 -9.27 13.00
CA ARG A 73 -15.69 -9.55 14.35
C ARG A 73 -16.71 -10.70 14.30
N LYS A 74 -17.61 -10.69 13.31
CA LYS A 74 -18.64 -11.74 13.15
C LYS A 74 -18.07 -13.08 12.70
N ILE A 75 -16.97 -13.08 11.95
CA ILE A 75 -16.21 -14.31 11.64
C ILE A 75 -15.63 -14.91 12.93
N ARG A 76 -14.96 -14.09 13.75
CA ARG A 76 -14.40 -14.54 15.04
C ARG A 76 -15.48 -15.07 16.01
N GLU A 77 -16.70 -14.50 15.96
CA GLU A 77 -17.85 -14.99 16.71
C GLU A 77 -18.46 -16.29 16.11
N GLY A 78 -17.90 -16.85 15.04
CA GLY A 78 -18.42 -18.07 14.38
C GLY A 78 -19.72 -17.87 13.58
N ARG A 79 -20.14 -16.64 13.38
CA ARG A 79 -21.42 -16.32 12.67
C ARG A 79 -21.26 -16.32 11.15
N VAL A 80 -20.05 -16.20 10.64
CA VAL A 80 -19.71 -16.32 9.21
C VAL A 80 -18.80 -17.54 9.06
N LYS A 81 -19.21 -18.50 8.26
CA LYS A 81 -18.54 -19.81 8.10
C LYS A 81 -17.78 -19.95 6.79
N ALA A 82 -18.05 -19.09 5.83
CA ALA A 82 -17.37 -19.06 4.54
C ALA A 82 -17.08 -17.60 4.14
N LEU A 83 -15.88 -17.36 3.66
CA LEU A 83 -15.42 -16.05 3.23
C LEU A 83 -14.71 -16.16 1.88
N TRP A 84 -15.05 -15.31 0.95
CA TRP A 84 -14.31 -15.14 -0.30
C TRP A 84 -13.71 -13.75 -0.35
N ILE A 85 -12.39 -13.67 -0.37
CA ILE A 85 -11.62 -12.42 -0.42
C ILE A 85 -11.10 -12.22 -1.83
N MET A 86 -11.39 -11.05 -2.42
CA MET A 86 -11.01 -10.73 -3.80
C MET A 86 -10.15 -9.46 -3.83
N ALA A 87 -8.95 -9.56 -4.41
CA ALA A 87 -8.04 -8.45 -4.70
C ALA A 87 -7.75 -7.50 -3.52
N THR A 88 -7.79 -7.99 -2.28
CA THR A 88 -7.47 -7.21 -1.07
C THR A 88 -6.69 -8.04 -0.05
N ASN A 89 -5.98 -7.37 0.86
CA ASN A 89 -5.10 -8.00 1.86
C ASN A 89 -5.51 -7.59 3.29
N PRO A 90 -6.70 -8.03 3.78
CA PRO A 90 -7.26 -7.58 5.05
C PRO A 90 -6.41 -7.93 6.27
N ALA A 91 -5.61 -9.01 6.25
CA ALA A 91 -4.68 -9.37 7.32
C ALA A 91 -3.63 -8.29 7.62
N VAL A 92 -3.48 -7.29 6.73
CA VAL A 92 -2.56 -6.16 6.87
C VAL A 92 -3.30 -4.83 6.85
N SER A 93 -4.27 -4.66 5.92
CA SER A 93 -4.86 -3.36 5.60
C SER A 93 -5.98 -2.92 6.54
N LEU A 94 -6.49 -3.79 7.41
CA LEU A 94 -7.49 -3.43 8.41
C LEU A 94 -6.84 -3.03 9.74
N PRO A 95 -7.51 -2.17 10.54
CA PRO A 95 -7.07 -1.90 11.91
C PRO A 95 -7.29 -3.15 12.77
N ASP A 96 -6.60 -3.22 13.91
CA ASP A 96 -6.64 -4.39 14.79
C ASP A 96 -6.36 -5.68 14.02
N ALA A 97 -5.28 -5.66 13.24
CA ALA A 97 -4.93 -6.77 12.33
C ALA A 97 -4.69 -8.10 13.07
N GLY A 98 -4.47 -8.07 14.39
CA GLY A 98 -4.43 -9.26 15.24
C GLY A 98 -5.77 -10.00 15.22
N LEU A 99 -6.86 -9.29 15.53
CA LEU A 99 -8.24 -9.81 15.46
C LEU A 99 -8.58 -10.35 14.06
N VAL A 100 -8.16 -9.64 13.00
CA VAL A 100 -8.43 -10.07 11.61
C VAL A 100 -7.76 -11.39 11.31
N ARG A 101 -6.53 -11.61 11.78
CA ARG A 101 -5.79 -12.86 11.59
C ARG A 101 -6.40 -14.01 12.39
N GLU A 102 -6.79 -13.76 13.64
CA GLU A 102 -7.52 -14.74 14.45
C GLU A 102 -8.82 -15.15 13.75
N ALA A 103 -9.59 -14.19 13.25
CA ALA A 103 -10.83 -14.44 12.52
C ALA A 103 -10.59 -15.29 11.26
N LEU A 104 -9.56 -14.99 10.47
CA LEU A 104 -9.19 -15.76 9.28
C LEU A 104 -8.76 -17.18 9.65
N ALA A 105 -7.97 -17.36 10.71
CA ALA A 105 -7.52 -18.68 11.17
C ALA A 105 -8.67 -19.57 11.68
N GLN A 106 -9.72 -18.95 12.23
CA GLN A 106 -10.89 -19.66 12.78
C GLN A 106 -12.01 -19.85 11.75
N CYS A 107 -11.96 -19.16 10.61
CA CYS A 107 -13.00 -19.27 9.59
C CYS A 107 -12.98 -20.66 8.94
N PRO A 108 -14.09 -21.42 8.97
CA PRO A 108 -14.10 -22.79 8.46
C PRO A 108 -13.77 -22.92 6.97
N PHE A 109 -14.05 -21.88 6.17
CA PHE A 109 -13.71 -21.88 4.75
C PHE A 109 -13.32 -20.46 4.29
N VAL A 110 -12.13 -20.33 3.74
CA VAL A 110 -11.59 -19.09 3.16
C VAL A 110 -11.13 -19.37 1.73
N ALA A 111 -11.74 -18.70 0.77
CA ALA A 111 -11.25 -18.61 -0.61
C ALA A 111 -10.61 -17.24 -0.85
N VAL A 112 -9.52 -17.19 -1.59
CA VAL A 112 -8.84 -15.94 -1.95
C VAL A 112 -8.63 -15.90 -3.46
N SER A 113 -9.08 -14.82 -4.10
CA SER A 113 -8.75 -14.49 -5.49
C SER A 113 -7.78 -13.31 -5.50
N ASP A 114 -6.55 -13.54 -5.95
CA ASP A 114 -5.53 -12.49 -6.01
C ASP A 114 -4.57 -12.74 -7.19
N CYS A 115 -3.95 -11.67 -7.69
CA CYS A 115 -2.88 -11.74 -8.69
C CYS A 115 -1.50 -12.04 -8.08
N ILE A 116 -1.40 -12.09 -6.75
CA ILE A 116 -0.19 -12.44 -6.00
C ILE A 116 -0.49 -13.66 -5.13
N ALA A 117 0.21 -14.75 -5.39
CA ALA A 117 -0.04 -16.03 -4.72
C ALA A 117 0.25 -16.01 -3.21
N ASP A 118 1.33 -15.34 -2.80
CA ASP A 118 1.78 -15.32 -1.41
C ASP A 118 1.63 -13.93 -0.80
N THR A 119 0.52 -13.70 -0.10
CA THR A 119 0.24 -12.51 0.71
C THR A 119 0.00 -12.91 2.17
N ASP A 120 -0.04 -11.94 3.08
CA ASP A 120 -0.39 -12.22 4.48
C ASP A 120 -1.79 -12.82 4.63
N THR A 121 -2.71 -12.45 3.75
CA THR A 121 -4.08 -12.99 3.73
C THR A 121 -4.16 -14.37 3.09
N SER A 122 -3.46 -14.60 1.98
CA SER A 122 -3.52 -15.88 1.26
C SER A 122 -3.04 -17.08 2.07
N ARG A 123 -2.21 -16.84 3.10
CA ARG A 123 -1.75 -17.89 4.04
C ARG A 123 -2.87 -18.56 4.84
N PHE A 124 -4.04 -17.91 4.92
CA PHE A 124 -5.23 -18.45 5.58
C PHE A 124 -6.21 -19.09 4.57
N ALA A 125 -5.88 -19.07 3.28
CA ALA A 125 -6.76 -19.59 2.25
C ALA A 125 -6.79 -21.13 2.23
N HIS A 126 -7.99 -21.69 2.18
CA HIS A 126 -8.22 -23.10 1.87
C HIS A 126 -8.22 -23.33 0.35
N VAL A 127 -8.60 -22.28 -0.41
CA VAL A 127 -8.60 -22.29 -1.88
C VAL A 127 -8.01 -20.99 -2.38
N MET A 128 -7.02 -21.09 -3.29
CA MET A 128 -6.46 -19.95 -4.03
C MET A 128 -6.97 -20.01 -5.48
N LEU A 129 -7.50 -18.88 -5.94
CA LEU A 129 -7.98 -18.69 -7.30
C LEU A 129 -7.12 -17.62 -7.98
N PRO A 130 -6.16 -18.01 -8.84
CA PRO A 130 -5.28 -17.04 -9.49
C PRO A 130 -6.08 -16.05 -10.35
N ALA A 131 -5.97 -14.76 -10.02
CA ALA A 131 -6.69 -13.69 -10.71
C ALA A 131 -5.76 -12.90 -11.64
N ALA A 132 -6.30 -12.46 -12.76
CA ALA A 132 -5.59 -11.63 -13.73
C ALA A 132 -5.15 -10.29 -13.11
N GLY A 133 -3.97 -9.81 -13.45
CA GLY A 133 -3.46 -8.49 -13.11
C GLY A 133 -4.14 -7.39 -13.94
N TRP A 134 -3.88 -6.12 -13.60
CA TRP A 134 -4.51 -4.97 -14.28
C TRP A 134 -4.27 -4.97 -15.79
N GLY A 135 -3.04 -5.21 -16.23
CA GLY A 135 -2.68 -5.21 -17.65
C GLY A 135 -3.13 -6.44 -18.45
N GLU A 136 -3.70 -7.44 -17.78
CA GLU A 136 -4.21 -8.70 -18.36
C GLU A 136 -5.74 -8.71 -18.46
N LYS A 137 -6.42 -7.65 -17.96
CA LYS A 137 -7.88 -7.56 -17.88
C LYS A 137 -8.46 -6.77 -19.03
N ASP A 138 -9.63 -7.19 -19.48
CA ASP A 138 -10.52 -6.48 -20.39
C ASP A 138 -11.80 -6.10 -19.65
N GLY A 139 -12.37 -4.94 -19.97
CA GLY A 139 -13.59 -4.44 -19.37
C GLY A 139 -13.78 -2.94 -19.54
N THR A 140 -14.53 -2.32 -18.63
CA THR A 140 -14.68 -0.87 -18.51
C THR A 140 -14.33 -0.41 -17.10
N VAL A 141 -13.86 0.83 -16.99
CA VAL A 141 -13.56 1.49 -15.73
C VAL A 141 -14.18 2.87 -15.70
N THR A 142 -14.60 3.33 -14.52
CA THR A 142 -15.14 4.67 -14.32
C THR A 142 -14.29 5.46 -13.36
N ASN A 143 -13.79 6.62 -13.81
CA ASN A 143 -12.98 7.52 -12.99
C ASN A 143 -13.84 8.43 -12.08
N SER A 144 -13.17 9.26 -11.26
CA SER A 144 -13.84 10.18 -10.33
C SER A 144 -14.68 11.28 -11.01
N GLU A 145 -14.48 11.53 -12.30
CA GLU A 145 -15.29 12.44 -13.10
C GLU A 145 -16.51 11.78 -13.76
N ARG A 146 -16.77 10.52 -13.46
CA ARG A 146 -17.83 9.72 -14.08
C ARG A 146 -17.55 9.43 -15.57
N LEU A 147 -16.29 9.46 -15.97
CA LEU A 147 -15.86 9.07 -17.32
C LEU A 147 -15.68 7.57 -17.37
N ILE A 148 -16.50 6.87 -18.16
CA ILE A 148 -16.33 5.45 -18.46
C ILE A 148 -15.35 5.32 -19.61
N SER A 149 -14.36 4.46 -19.45
CA SER A 149 -13.34 4.17 -20.46
C SER A 149 -13.14 2.67 -20.61
N ARG A 150 -12.75 2.23 -21.81
CA ARG A 150 -12.33 0.84 -22.04
C ARG A 150 -11.01 0.57 -21.32
N GLN A 151 -10.97 -0.51 -20.57
CA GLN A 151 -9.74 -1.17 -20.15
C GLN A 151 -9.47 -2.30 -21.15
N ARG A 152 -8.37 -2.23 -21.86
CA ARG A 152 -7.93 -3.26 -22.80
C ARG A 152 -6.77 -4.04 -22.22
N ALA A 153 -6.77 -5.37 -22.36
CA ALA A 153 -5.63 -6.19 -22.00
C ALA A 153 -4.42 -5.80 -22.85
N LEU A 154 -3.30 -5.55 -22.20
CA LEU A 154 -2.00 -5.25 -22.82
C LEU A 154 -1.12 -6.49 -22.91
N PHE A 155 -1.38 -7.48 -22.05
CA PHE A 155 -0.61 -8.71 -21.92
C PHE A 155 -1.55 -9.92 -21.93
N PRO A 156 -1.09 -11.08 -22.38
CA PRO A 156 -1.81 -12.34 -22.22
C PRO A 156 -1.92 -12.70 -20.73
N LEU A 157 -2.88 -13.55 -20.40
CA LEU A 157 -3.02 -14.09 -19.05
C LEU A 157 -1.80 -14.93 -18.67
N ALA A 158 -1.27 -14.72 -17.47
CA ALA A 158 -0.13 -15.47 -16.96
C ALA A 158 -0.60 -16.82 -16.34
N GLY A 159 -0.03 -17.91 -16.80
CA GLY A 159 -0.28 -19.24 -16.24
C GLY A 159 -1.77 -19.59 -16.11
N GLU A 160 -2.21 -19.94 -14.91
CA GLU A 160 -3.60 -20.30 -14.61
C GLU A 160 -4.49 -19.10 -14.25
N ALA A 161 -3.95 -17.88 -14.30
CA ALA A 161 -4.73 -16.67 -13.97
C ALA A 161 -5.94 -16.51 -14.90
N ARG A 162 -7.06 -16.09 -14.30
CA ARG A 162 -8.31 -15.81 -15.02
C ARG A 162 -8.89 -14.47 -14.58
N PRO A 163 -9.65 -13.76 -15.43
CA PRO A 163 -10.33 -12.53 -15.02
C PRO A 163 -11.34 -12.79 -13.89
N ASP A 164 -11.48 -11.83 -12.97
CA ASP A 164 -12.39 -11.98 -11.82
C ASP A 164 -13.83 -12.31 -12.24
N TRP A 165 -14.34 -11.68 -13.30
CA TRP A 165 -15.68 -11.95 -13.82
C TRP A 165 -15.86 -13.41 -14.25
N TRP A 166 -14.83 -14.01 -14.88
CA TRP A 166 -14.86 -15.41 -15.30
C TRP A 166 -14.83 -16.35 -14.08
N ILE A 167 -13.96 -16.06 -13.08
CA ILE A 167 -13.89 -16.83 -11.84
C ILE A 167 -15.24 -16.82 -11.13
N ILE A 168 -15.88 -15.64 -11.00
CA ILE A 168 -17.21 -15.51 -10.39
C ILE A 168 -18.24 -16.32 -11.18
N SER A 169 -18.23 -16.22 -12.51
CA SER A 169 -19.17 -16.93 -13.38
C SER A 169 -19.02 -18.44 -13.25
N GLN A 170 -17.79 -18.98 -13.24
CA GLN A 170 -17.56 -20.41 -13.09
C GLN A 170 -18.03 -20.94 -11.71
N VAL A 171 -17.76 -20.20 -10.64
CA VAL A 171 -18.25 -20.57 -9.30
C VAL A 171 -19.79 -20.54 -9.27
N ALA A 172 -20.41 -19.51 -9.84
CA ALA A 172 -21.87 -19.38 -9.90
C ALA A 172 -22.51 -20.52 -10.72
N GLN A 173 -21.94 -20.87 -11.87
CA GLN A 173 -22.41 -21.99 -12.70
C GLN A 173 -22.27 -23.33 -11.95
N ALA A 174 -21.15 -23.55 -11.25
CA ALA A 174 -20.97 -24.74 -10.40
C ALA A 174 -21.97 -24.81 -9.23
N MET A 175 -22.49 -23.67 -8.78
CA MET A 175 -23.56 -23.57 -7.79
C MET A 175 -24.97 -23.76 -8.38
N GLY A 176 -25.08 -24.00 -9.69
CA GLY A 176 -26.37 -24.23 -10.39
C GLY A 176 -26.98 -22.99 -11.05
N TRP A 177 -26.26 -21.84 -11.11
CA TRP A 177 -26.74 -20.60 -11.73
C TRP A 177 -26.28 -20.48 -13.20
N THR A 178 -26.37 -21.56 -13.98
CA THR A 178 -25.76 -21.68 -15.29
C THR A 178 -26.25 -20.61 -16.28
N GLU A 179 -27.56 -20.41 -16.40
CA GLU A 179 -28.12 -19.42 -17.33
C GLU A 179 -27.87 -17.97 -16.91
N ALA A 180 -27.94 -17.69 -15.59
CA ALA A 180 -27.77 -16.35 -15.06
C ALA A 180 -26.34 -15.82 -15.17
N PHE A 181 -25.35 -16.70 -15.31
CA PHE A 181 -23.94 -16.37 -15.43
C PHE A 181 -23.30 -16.91 -16.73
N ALA A 182 -24.10 -17.07 -17.78
CA ALA A 182 -23.66 -17.50 -19.11
C ALA A 182 -23.06 -16.32 -19.90
N TYR A 183 -21.93 -15.77 -19.41
CA TYR A 183 -21.22 -14.70 -20.11
C TYR A 183 -20.03 -15.26 -20.86
N ASP A 184 -19.88 -14.88 -22.12
CA ASP A 184 -18.76 -15.25 -22.97
C ASP A 184 -17.64 -14.20 -22.94
N ARG A 185 -17.99 -12.93 -22.68
CA ARG A 185 -17.04 -11.82 -22.70
C ARG A 185 -17.52 -10.63 -21.86
N PRO A 186 -16.62 -9.70 -21.49
CA PRO A 186 -16.97 -8.49 -20.72
C PRO A 186 -18.09 -7.63 -21.32
N ALA A 187 -18.25 -7.62 -22.65
CA ALA A 187 -19.33 -6.91 -23.33
C ALA A 187 -20.74 -7.40 -22.92
N ASP A 188 -20.89 -8.69 -22.60
CA ASP A 188 -22.19 -9.26 -22.19
C ASP A 188 -22.58 -8.69 -20.82
N ILE A 189 -21.64 -8.65 -19.90
CA ILE A 189 -21.80 -8.07 -18.56
C ILE A 189 -22.07 -6.55 -18.67
N TYR A 190 -21.35 -5.86 -19.55
CA TYR A 190 -21.54 -4.43 -19.77
C TYR A 190 -22.95 -4.12 -20.30
N ARG A 191 -23.47 -4.91 -21.26
CA ARG A 191 -24.85 -4.78 -21.77
C ARG A 191 -25.88 -5.00 -20.67
N GLU A 192 -25.66 -5.99 -19.81
CA GLU A 192 -26.56 -6.23 -18.68
C GLU A 192 -26.53 -5.06 -17.69
N HIS A 193 -25.35 -4.56 -17.34
CA HIS A 193 -25.20 -3.38 -16.50
C HIS A 193 -25.90 -2.15 -17.10
N ALA A 194 -25.76 -1.93 -18.41
CA ALA A 194 -26.44 -0.86 -19.11
C ALA A 194 -27.98 -1.03 -19.07
N ARG A 195 -28.50 -2.26 -19.32
CA ARG A 195 -29.94 -2.55 -19.19
C ARG A 195 -30.47 -2.29 -17.79
N LEU A 196 -29.72 -2.69 -16.75
CA LEU A 196 -30.14 -2.45 -15.37
C LEU A 196 -30.17 -0.95 -15.03
N SER A 197 -29.20 -0.16 -15.51
CA SER A 197 -29.13 1.27 -15.22
C SER A 197 -30.37 2.03 -15.68
N THR A 198 -30.93 1.65 -16.82
CA THR A 198 -32.15 2.27 -17.39
C THR A 198 -33.44 1.56 -16.99
N TYR A 199 -33.37 0.32 -16.48
CA TYR A 199 -34.54 -0.48 -16.16
C TYR A 199 -35.47 0.23 -15.17
N ARG A 200 -36.69 0.58 -15.61
CA ARG A 200 -37.66 1.34 -14.83
C ARG A 200 -37.08 2.60 -14.17
N ASN A 201 -36.12 3.24 -14.82
CA ASN A 201 -35.47 4.42 -14.26
C ASN A 201 -36.38 5.65 -14.32
N GLY A 202 -36.94 5.99 -15.46
CA GLY A 202 -37.81 7.16 -15.61
C GLY A 202 -37.19 8.46 -15.12
N GLY A 203 -35.86 8.61 -15.18
CA GLY A 203 -35.12 9.79 -14.72
C GLY A 203 -34.90 9.86 -13.19
N LYS A 204 -35.28 8.84 -12.42
CA LYS A 204 -35.13 8.82 -10.95
C LYS A 204 -33.68 8.61 -10.51
N ARG A 205 -32.88 7.89 -11.28
CA ARG A 205 -31.46 7.65 -11.00
C ARG A 205 -30.60 8.41 -12.01
N LEU A 206 -29.59 9.12 -11.50
CA LEU A 206 -28.65 9.88 -12.33
C LEU A 206 -27.78 8.96 -13.20
N PHE A 207 -27.42 7.78 -12.68
CA PHE A 207 -26.65 6.78 -13.41
C PHE A 207 -27.58 6.05 -14.40
N ASP A 208 -27.47 6.40 -15.67
CA ASP A 208 -28.18 5.78 -16.76
C ASP A 208 -27.27 5.74 -18.00
N ILE A 209 -26.94 4.52 -18.43
CA ILE A 209 -26.17 4.23 -19.64
C ILE A 209 -26.97 3.33 -20.60
N GLY A 210 -28.30 3.40 -20.53
CA GLY A 210 -29.21 2.56 -21.28
C GLY A 210 -29.06 2.64 -22.81
N HIS A 211 -28.50 3.73 -23.34
CA HIS A 211 -28.14 3.84 -24.77
C HIS A 211 -27.12 2.78 -25.22
N HIS A 212 -26.38 2.16 -24.29
CA HIS A 212 -25.49 1.03 -24.57
C HIS A 212 -26.11 -0.35 -24.29
N ALA A 213 -27.37 -0.44 -23.92
CA ALA A 213 -28.03 -1.70 -23.56
C ALA A 213 -27.99 -2.78 -24.68
N ALA A 214 -27.87 -2.37 -25.94
CA ALA A 214 -27.77 -3.23 -27.11
C ALA A 214 -26.47 -3.02 -27.92
N ILE A 215 -25.42 -2.48 -27.30
CA ILE A 215 -24.14 -2.22 -27.97
C ILE A 215 -23.58 -3.51 -28.58
N SER A 216 -23.21 -3.48 -29.87
CA SER A 216 -22.58 -4.61 -30.53
C SER A 216 -21.17 -4.88 -30.03
N ASN A 217 -20.65 -6.10 -30.24
CA ASN A 217 -19.26 -6.40 -29.84
C ASN A 217 -18.23 -5.47 -30.49
N PRO A 218 -18.27 -5.21 -31.82
CA PRO A 218 -17.36 -4.26 -32.45
C PRO A 218 -17.46 -2.84 -31.86
N ALA A 219 -18.70 -2.36 -31.61
CA ALA A 219 -18.91 -1.05 -31.03
C ALA A 219 -18.41 -0.97 -29.57
N TYR A 220 -18.57 -2.04 -28.79
CA TYR A 220 -17.98 -2.13 -27.45
C TYR A 220 -16.45 -2.13 -27.49
N ASP A 221 -15.86 -2.87 -28.43
CA ASP A 221 -14.39 -2.92 -28.57
C ASP A 221 -13.81 -1.56 -28.99
N ALA A 222 -14.56 -0.77 -29.77
CA ALA A 222 -14.22 0.59 -30.20
C ALA A 222 -14.75 1.70 -29.28
N LEU A 223 -15.34 1.36 -28.12
CA LEU A 223 -16.00 2.33 -27.25
C LEU A 223 -15.05 3.44 -26.83
N GLU A 224 -15.36 4.67 -27.21
CA GLU A 224 -14.66 5.87 -26.81
C GLU A 224 -15.05 6.27 -25.38
N PRO A 225 -14.17 6.94 -24.65
CA PRO A 225 -14.48 7.44 -23.31
C PRO A 225 -15.68 8.40 -23.32
N PHE A 226 -16.63 8.18 -22.43
CA PHE A 226 -17.81 9.04 -22.30
C PHE A 226 -18.20 9.26 -20.84
N ARG A 227 -18.81 10.41 -20.56
CA ARG A 227 -19.26 10.77 -19.20
C ARG A 227 -20.76 10.53 -19.08
N TRP A 228 -21.18 9.82 -18.02
CA TRP A 228 -22.58 9.65 -17.69
C TRP A 228 -23.11 10.76 -16.77
N GLY A 229 -24.45 10.97 -16.79
CA GLY A 229 -25.17 11.85 -15.88
C GLY A 229 -25.01 13.34 -16.13
N GLY A 230 -24.52 13.76 -17.30
CA GLY A 230 -24.44 15.17 -17.72
C GLY A 230 -23.69 16.06 -16.71
N THR A 231 -24.23 17.27 -16.43
CA THR A 231 -23.73 18.21 -15.42
C THR A 231 -24.71 18.23 -14.24
N PRO A 232 -24.53 17.37 -13.22
CA PRO A 232 -25.44 17.29 -12.07
C PRO A 232 -25.46 18.62 -11.32
N PHE A 233 -26.66 18.99 -10.85
CA PHE A 233 -26.91 20.17 -10.03
C PHE A 233 -26.60 21.52 -10.70
N ALA A 234 -26.38 21.56 -12.01
CA ALA A 234 -26.13 22.82 -12.73
C ALA A 234 -27.34 23.77 -12.69
N ASP A 235 -28.54 23.22 -12.59
CA ASP A 235 -29.81 23.93 -12.42
C ASP A 235 -30.12 24.32 -10.95
N GLY A 236 -29.21 23.99 -10.02
CA GLY A 236 -29.38 24.22 -8.58
C GLY A 236 -30.35 23.25 -7.90
N ARG A 237 -30.87 22.24 -8.61
CA ARG A 237 -31.79 21.22 -8.07
C ARG A 237 -31.07 19.99 -7.60
N PHE A 238 -31.61 19.37 -6.55
CA PHE A 238 -31.08 18.16 -5.95
C PHE A 238 -32.10 17.00 -6.04
N PRO A 239 -31.69 15.74 -6.05
CA PRO A 239 -32.57 14.59 -6.15
C PRO A 239 -33.26 14.29 -4.79
N THR A 240 -33.98 15.27 -4.29
CA THR A 240 -34.79 15.24 -3.07
C THR A 240 -36.23 15.57 -3.42
N SER A 241 -37.20 15.21 -2.57
CA SER A 241 -38.62 15.43 -2.84
C SER A 241 -38.98 16.90 -3.07
N ASP A 242 -38.23 17.83 -2.45
CA ASP A 242 -38.42 19.29 -2.57
C ASP A 242 -37.39 19.97 -3.50
N GLY A 243 -36.50 19.19 -4.13
CA GLY A 243 -35.44 19.68 -5.01
C GLY A 243 -34.32 20.45 -4.30
N LYS A 244 -34.30 20.49 -2.97
CA LYS A 244 -33.31 21.22 -2.17
C LYS A 244 -32.23 20.31 -1.60
N ALA A 245 -31.03 20.86 -1.43
CA ALA A 245 -29.94 20.17 -0.76
C ALA A 245 -30.25 19.89 0.73
N ARG A 246 -29.74 18.79 1.23
CA ARG A 246 -29.83 18.43 2.65
C ARG A 246 -28.55 18.85 3.37
N LEU A 247 -28.67 19.78 4.31
CA LEU A 247 -27.58 20.15 5.22
C LEU A 247 -27.67 19.26 6.46
N VAL A 248 -26.98 18.14 6.43
CA VAL A 248 -26.95 17.18 7.55
C VAL A 248 -25.89 17.62 8.54
N PRO A 249 -26.23 17.88 9.81
CA PRO A 249 -25.24 18.14 10.85
C PRO A 249 -24.42 16.88 11.10
N VAL A 250 -23.10 17.00 10.93
CA VAL A 250 -22.16 15.90 11.17
C VAL A 250 -21.59 16.06 12.57
N ALA A 251 -21.89 15.12 13.46
CA ALA A 251 -21.21 15.05 14.74
C ALA A 251 -19.75 14.65 14.52
N GLN A 252 -18.84 15.47 15.00
CA GLN A 252 -17.42 15.11 14.98
C GLN A 252 -17.21 13.93 15.93
N MET A 253 -16.72 12.82 15.38
CA MET A 253 -16.27 11.70 16.20
C MET A 253 -15.09 12.17 17.06
N GLY A 254 -15.19 12.00 18.38
CA GLY A 254 -14.18 12.45 19.31
C GLY A 254 -12.80 11.92 18.96
N GLN A 255 -11.84 12.80 18.79
CA GLN A 255 -10.43 12.40 18.74
C GLN A 255 -10.09 11.71 20.07
N ALA A 256 -9.35 10.61 20.02
CA ALA A 256 -8.82 10.04 21.24
C ALA A 256 -7.83 11.06 21.83
N LYS A 257 -8.13 11.50 23.03
CA LYS A 257 -7.15 12.31 23.76
C LYS A 257 -6.00 11.41 24.20
N PRO A 258 -4.76 11.90 24.16
CA PRO A 258 -3.64 11.21 24.79
C PRO A 258 -3.98 10.86 26.25
N LEU A 259 -3.59 9.68 26.68
CA LEU A 259 -3.73 9.21 28.05
C LEU A 259 -2.35 9.19 28.70
N ALA A 260 -2.27 9.28 30.03
CA ALA A 260 -0.98 9.24 30.73
C ALA A 260 -0.10 8.03 30.31
N ARG A 261 -0.73 6.86 30.12
CA ARG A 261 -0.05 5.64 29.64
C ARG A 261 0.31 5.69 28.13
N TRP A 262 -0.40 6.47 27.34
CA TRP A 262 -0.32 6.58 25.89
C TRP A 262 -0.27 8.06 25.49
N PRO A 263 0.88 8.75 25.75
CA PRO A 263 0.94 10.21 25.66
C PRO A 263 1.01 10.76 24.24
N MET A 264 1.29 9.92 23.26
CA MET A 264 1.44 10.32 21.86
C MET A 264 0.16 10.05 21.06
N THR A 265 0.01 10.73 19.95
CA THR A 265 -1.04 10.50 18.95
C THR A 265 -0.42 9.87 17.70
N LEU A 266 -0.73 8.60 17.46
CA LEU A 266 -0.29 7.90 16.25
C LEU A 266 -1.19 8.25 15.07
N ASN A 267 -0.58 8.71 13.99
CA ASN A 267 -1.15 8.82 12.66
C ASN A 267 -0.47 7.83 11.71
N THR A 268 -1.21 7.37 10.71
CA THR A 268 -0.68 6.45 9.70
C THR A 268 -0.87 7.00 8.30
N GLY A 269 -0.10 6.55 7.34
CA GLY A 269 -0.22 7.01 5.96
C GLY A 269 0.67 6.25 5.00
N ARG A 270 0.90 6.84 3.84
CA ARG A 270 1.68 6.23 2.76
C ARG A 270 3.02 6.92 2.58
N TYR A 271 4.01 6.15 2.15
CA TYR A 271 5.16 6.68 1.44
C TYR A 271 4.85 6.83 -0.05
N ARG A 272 5.51 7.77 -0.69
CA ARG A 272 5.23 8.16 -2.08
C ARG A 272 5.50 7.05 -3.11
N ASP A 273 6.43 6.12 -2.80
CA ASP A 273 6.93 5.13 -3.74
C ASP A 273 6.25 3.76 -3.58
N HIS A 274 5.42 3.58 -2.54
CA HIS A 274 4.76 2.32 -2.25
C HIS A 274 3.24 2.40 -2.39
N TRP A 275 2.65 1.27 -2.76
CA TRP A 275 1.22 1.10 -2.93
C TRP A 275 0.68 0.06 -1.94
N HIS A 276 -0.25 0.48 -1.09
CA HIS A 276 -0.93 -0.35 -0.08
C HIS A 276 0.04 -1.27 0.69
N THR A 277 -0.13 -2.60 0.59
CA THR A 277 0.66 -3.60 1.33
C THR A 277 1.90 -4.09 0.57
N MET A 278 2.36 -3.32 -0.40
CA MET A 278 3.58 -3.56 -1.20
C MET A 278 3.61 -4.90 -1.97
N THR A 279 2.50 -5.58 -2.14
CA THR A 279 2.44 -6.88 -2.84
C THR A 279 3.04 -6.83 -4.25
N ARG A 280 3.04 -5.66 -4.90
CA ARG A 280 3.67 -5.41 -6.21
C ARG A 280 4.84 -4.43 -6.12
N THR A 281 4.67 -3.27 -5.46
CA THR A 281 5.74 -2.27 -5.38
C THR A 281 6.95 -2.76 -4.60
N GLY A 282 6.76 -3.65 -3.62
CA GLY A 282 7.85 -4.31 -2.89
C GLY A 282 8.68 -5.30 -3.73
N LEU A 283 8.20 -5.68 -4.93
CA LEU A 283 8.96 -6.49 -5.89
C LEU A 283 9.91 -5.64 -6.75
N SER A 284 9.74 -4.32 -6.76
CA SER A 284 10.57 -3.41 -7.52
C SER A 284 11.77 -2.93 -6.69
N PRO A 285 13.01 -3.33 -7.03
CA PRO A 285 14.20 -2.84 -6.35
C PRO A 285 14.30 -1.32 -6.36
N LYS A 286 13.90 -0.70 -7.46
CA LYS A 286 13.97 0.76 -7.65
C LYS A 286 13.05 1.52 -6.71
N LEU A 287 11.79 1.10 -6.56
CA LEU A 287 10.82 1.77 -5.68
C LEU A 287 11.18 1.67 -4.21
N SER A 288 11.92 0.64 -3.81
CA SER A 288 12.35 0.43 -2.43
C SER A 288 13.58 1.26 -2.02
N GLN A 289 14.26 1.93 -2.96
CA GLN A 289 15.50 2.68 -2.66
C GLN A 289 15.26 3.90 -1.78
N HIS A 290 14.11 4.56 -1.89
CA HIS A 290 13.82 5.78 -1.11
C HIS A 290 13.65 5.46 0.38
N ARG A 291 12.94 4.39 0.73
CA ARG A 291 12.76 3.91 2.10
C ARG A 291 12.84 2.38 2.12
N ARG A 292 13.92 1.86 2.68
CA ARG A 292 14.19 0.41 2.72
C ARG A 292 13.59 -0.27 3.95
N GLU A 293 13.27 0.53 4.98
CA GLU A 293 12.75 0.07 6.27
C GLU A 293 11.49 0.85 6.66
N PRO A 294 10.60 0.28 7.48
CA PRO A 294 9.51 1.03 8.08
C PRO A 294 10.05 1.99 9.14
N MET A 295 9.74 3.27 9.00
CA MET A 295 10.19 4.30 9.93
C MET A 295 9.03 4.77 10.81
N VAL A 296 9.33 5.12 12.08
CA VAL A 296 8.45 5.97 12.87
C VAL A 296 9.00 7.39 12.83
N GLU A 297 8.19 8.33 12.33
CA GLU A 297 8.56 9.75 12.32
C GLU A 297 8.21 10.39 13.66
N ILE A 298 9.16 11.13 14.26
CA ILE A 298 9.08 11.69 15.61
C ILE A 298 9.54 13.14 15.56
N HIS A 299 8.82 14.05 16.23
CA HIS A 299 9.24 15.44 16.36
C HIS A 299 10.55 15.55 17.14
N PRO A 300 11.50 16.46 16.79
CA PRO A 300 12.81 16.57 17.44
C PRO A 300 12.75 16.74 18.98
N ALA A 301 11.83 17.56 19.49
CA ALA A 301 11.67 17.75 20.92
C ALA A 301 11.17 16.48 21.65
N ASP A 302 10.26 15.73 21.05
CA ASP A 302 9.78 14.47 21.63
C ASP A 302 10.85 13.38 21.57
N ALA A 303 11.62 13.34 20.48
CA ALA A 303 12.76 12.44 20.34
C ALA A 303 13.83 12.70 21.42
N ALA A 304 14.14 13.98 21.67
CA ALA A 304 15.09 14.38 22.72
C ALA A 304 14.59 14.01 24.12
N GLU A 305 13.30 14.24 24.44
CA GLU A 305 12.71 13.86 25.74
C GLU A 305 12.73 12.35 25.98
N LEU A 306 12.63 11.55 24.91
CA LEU A 306 12.64 10.08 24.96
C LEU A 306 14.03 9.48 24.72
N GLU A 307 15.08 10.30 24.63
CA GLU A 307 16.46 9.90 24.32
C GLU A 307 16.57 9.04 23.05
N ILE A 308 15.70 9.32 22.06
CA ILE A 308 15.68 8.63 20.77
C ILE A 308 16.48 9.44 19.76
N ALA A 309 17.50 8.84 19.17
CA ALA A 309 18.25 9.40 18.05
C ALA A 309 17.70 8.89 16.70
N GLY A 310 18.07 9.56 15.63
CA GLY A 310 17.82 9.04 14.27
C GLY A 310 18.45 7.65 14.12
N ASP A 311 17.76 6.76 13.40
CA ASP A 311 18.13 5.36 13.18
C ASP A 311 18.09 4.43 14.42
N ASP A 312 17.65 4.89 15.58
CA ASP A 312 17.34 3.99 16.68
C ASP A 312 16.15 3.08 16.34
N LEU A 313 16.14 1.89 16.94
CA LEU A 313 14.93 1.05 16.92
C LEU A 313 13.98 1.50 18.02
N VAL A 314 12.71 1.66 17.64
CA VAL A 314 11.66 2.16 18.52
C VAL A 314 10.46 1.23 18.45
N GLN A 315 10.03 0.73 19.60
CA GLN A 315 8.75 0.07 19.74
C GLN A 315 7.65 1.12 19.87
N VAL A 316 6.69 1.06 18.96
CA VAL A 316 5.44 1.82 19.02
C VAL A 316 4.39 0.91 19.62
N SER A 317 3.85 1.27 20.77
CA SER A 317 2.84 0.52 21.49
C SER A 317 1.51 1.26 21.52
N THR A 318 0.41 0.51 21.36
CA THR A 318 -0.97 0.99 21.48
C THR A 318 -1.79 -0.01 22.30
N PRO A 319 -3.04 0.30 22.69
CA PRO A 319 -3.91 -0.69 23.31
C PRO A 319 -4.22 -1.93 22.44
N GLN A 320 -3.98 -1.86 21.12
CA GLN A 320 -4.22 -2.96 20.17
C GLN A 320 -3.01 -3.88 19.98
N GLY A 321 -1.79 -3.36 20.15
CA GLY A 321 -0.58 -4.14 19.95
C GLY A 321 0.66 -3.26 19.82
N ASP A 322 1.77 -3.94 19.49
CA ASP A 322 3.10 -3.37 19.39
C ASP A 322 3.70 -3.60 18.00
N SER A 323 4.53 -2.67 17.57
CA SER A 323 5.33 -2.81 16.34
C SER A 323 6.65 -2.07 16.46
N VAL A 324 7.69 -2.57 15.80
CA VAL A 324 9.03 -2.02 15.86
C VAL A 324 9.37 -1.32 14.55
N PHE A 325 9.89 -0.11 14.66
CA PHE A 325 10.26 0.75 13.53
C PHE A 325 11.64 1.35 13.78
N ARG A 326 12.27 1.83 12.71
CA ARG A 326 13.46 2.68 12.83
C ARG A 326 13.03 4.14 13.01
N ALA A 327 13.69 4.87 13.89
CA ALA A 327 13.36 6.28 14.15
C ALA A 327 13.78 7.18 12.98
N LEU A 328 12.89 8.09 12.61
CA LEU A 328 13.15 9.23 11.75
C LEU A 328 12.78 10.51 12.49
N VAL A 329 13.79 11.26 12.92
CA VAL A 329 13.56 12.56 13.57
C VAL A 329 13.24 13.59 12.49
N SER A 330 12.07 14.24 12.59
CA SER A 330 11.54 15.15 11.56
C SER A 330 10.72 16.28 12.18
N ASP A 331 10.95 17.51 11.74
CA ASP A 331 10.17 18.70 12.08
C ASP A 331 8.84 18.81 11.32
N GLY A 332 8.58 17.87 10.40
CA GLY A 332 7.34 17.80 9.64
C GLY A 332 6.10 17.38 10.44
N LEU A 333 6.27 17.05 11.74
CA LEU A 333 5.21 16.67 12.66
C LEU A 333 5.05 17.69 13.79
N ARG A 334 3.88 17.70 14.44
CA ARG A 334 3.68 18.44 15.69
C ARG A 334 4.21 17.65 16.87
N ARG A 335 4.59 18.35 17.94
CA ARG A 335 4.87 17.70 19.23
C ARG A 335 3.70 16.83 19.68
N GLY A 336 4.01 15.66 20.23
CA GLY A 336 3.02 14.68 20.66
C GLY A 336 2.39 13.87 19.53
N GLU A 337 2.77 14.10 18.27
CA GLU A 337 2.31 13.30 17.13
C GLU A 337 3.43 12.40 16.61
N VAL A 338 3.07 11.18 16.20
CA VAL A 338 3.97 10.24 15.53
C VAL A 338 3.30 9.67 14.30
N PHE A 339 4.12 9.31 13.30
CA PHE A 339 3.63 8.76 12.04
C PHE A 339 4.31 7.43 11.74
N THR A 340 3.52 6.44 11.28
CA THR A 340 4.04 5.18 10.76
C THR A 340 3.44 4.84 9.38
N PRO A 341 4.24 4.25 8.46
CA PRO A 341 3.78 3.89 7.13
C PRO A 341 2.95 2.59 7.16
N ILE A 342 1.88 2.54 6.37
CA ILE A 342 0.95 1.39 6.33
C ILE A 342 1.45 0.20 5.50
N HIS A 343 2.59 0.33 4.83
CA HIS A 343 2.97 -0.55 3.72
C HIS A 343 3.55 -1.90 4.15
N TRP A 344 4.37 -1.90 5.22
CA TRP A 344 5.10 -3.09 5.63
C TRP A 344 4.20 -4.16 6.23
N THR A 345 4.54 -5.40 5.94
CA THR A 345 3.84 -6.61 6.37
C THR A 345 4.83 -7.57 7.01
N ASP A 346 4.35 -8.67 7.58
CA ASP A 346 5.21 -9.72 8.13
C ASP A 346 6.10 -10.38 7.06
N ARG A 347 5.78 -10.17 5.78
CA ARG A 347 6.63 -10.65 4.68
C ARG A 347 7.89 -9.84 4.49
N GLN A 348 7.85 -8.55 4.82
CA GLN A 348 8.98 -7.64 4.67
C GLN A 348 9.65 -7.29 6.00
N SER A 349 8.93 -7.36 7.11
CA SER A 349 9.49 -6.93 8.41
C SER A 349 9.01 -7.81 9.55
N THR A 350 9.92 -8.22 10.40
CA THR A 350 9.60 -8.89 11.66
C THR A 350 9.10 -7.83 12.65
N GLY A 351 7.79 -7.84 12.94
CA GLY A 351 7.18 -6.91 13.89
C GLY A 351 6.91 -5.50 13.40
N GLY A 352 7.26 -5.11 12.15
CA GLY A 352 7.07 -3.75 11.61
C GLY A 352 5.70 -3.48 10.98
N ARG A 353 4.64 -4.12 11.45
CA ARG A 353 3.31 -4.08 10.85
C ARG A 353 2.41 -3.04 11.49
N THR A 354 2.24 -1.90 10.83
CA THR A 354 1.39 -0.78 11.30
C THR A 354 -0.07 -1.19 11.54
N GLY A 355 -0.64 -2.13 10.79
CA GLY A 355 -2.03 -2.59 10.97
C GLY A 355 -2.36 -3.16 12.35
N LEU A 356 -1.36 -3.53 13.17
CA LEU A 356 -1.55 -3.93 14.56
C LEU A 356 -1.93 -2.76 15.48
N LEU A 357 -1.52 -1.54 15.13
CA LEU A 357 -1.54 -0.39 16.04
C LEU A 357 -2.85 0.39 16.05
N PRO A 358 -3.53 0.67 14.90
CA PRO A 358 -4.71 1.52 14.88
C PRO A 358 -5.90 0.90 15.60
N ARG A 359 -6.60 1.72 16.37
CA ARG A 359 -7.86 1.31 16.96
C ARG A 359 -8.93 1.06 15.89
N PRO A 360 -9.81 0.07 16.05
CA PRO A 360 -10.85 -0.26 15.08
C PRO A 360 -12.07 0.68 15.19
N LEU A 361 -11.83 1.98 15.18
CA LEU A 361 -12.86 3.01 15.16
C LEU A 361 -13.35 3.21 13.73
N VAL A 362 -14.66 3.17 13.52
CA VAL A 362 -15.26 3.26 12.21
C VAL A 362 -16.22 4.45 12.12
N ASP A 363 -16.34 5.02 10.93
CA ASP A 363 -17.42 5.94 10.61
C ASP A 363 -18.78 5.23 10.73
N PRO A 364 -19.77 5.81 11.45
CA PRO A 364 -21.03 5.14 11.72
C PRO A 364 -21.88 4.89 10.47
N VAL A 365 -21.73 5.72 9.43
CA VAL A 365 -22.51 5.61 8.19
C VAL A 365 -21.85 4.64 7.21
N SER A 366 -20.60 4.90 6.87
CA SER A 366 -19.86 4.10 5.87
C SER A 366 -19.23 2.83 6.44
N GLY A 367 -18.91 2.78 7.74
CA GLY A 367 -18.10 1.73 8.36
C GLY A 367 -16.64 1.81 7.99
N GLN A 368 -16.18 2.91 7.37
CA GLN A 368 -14.79 3.12 7.04
C GLN A 368 -13.94 3.27 8.30
N PRO A 369 -12.87 2.49 8.49
CA PRO A 369 -11.99 2.64 9.63
C PRO A 369 -11.15 3.91 9.55
N GLY A 370 -10.89 4.55 10.69
CA GLY A 370 -10.28 5.88 10.82
C GLY A 370 -8.77 5.84 10.90
N PHE A 371 -7.99 4.93 10.95
CA PHE A 371 -6.52 4.84 10.95
C PHE A 371 -5.72 6.03 11.54
N LYS A 372 -6.38 6.99 12.16
CA LYS A 372 -5.80 8.22 12.68
C LYS A 372 -6.11 8.37 14.16
N SER A 373 -5.31 9.22 14.83
CA SER A 373 -5.54 9.60 16.24
C SER A 373 -5.63 8.41 17.19
N THR A 374 -4.74 7.42 17.04
CA THR A 374 -4.63 6.31 18.00
C THR A 374 -3.67 6.72 19.12
N PRO A 375 -4.06 6.62 20.42
CA PRO A 375 -3.14 6.83 21.52
C PRO A 375 -1.99 5.83 21.49
N ALA A 376 -0.75 6.32 21.61
CA ALA A 376 0.44 5.51 21.49
C ALA A 376 1.52 5.89 22.51
N ARG A 377 2.47 4.99 22.71
CA ARG A 377 3.71 5.19 23.47
C ARG A 377 4.89 4.72 22.63
N LEU A 378 6.00 5.44 22.76
CA LEU A 378 7.28 5.07 22.18
C LEU A 378 8.20 4.53 23.27
N THR A 379 8.95 3.48 22.92
CA THR A 379 10.00 2.92 23.77
C THR A 379 11.23 2.63 22.92
N LYS A 380 12.37 3.23 23.26
CA LYS A 380 13.64 2.93 22.60
C LYS A 380 14.04 1.48 22.85
N LEU A 381 14.45 0.77 21.81
CA LEU A 381 15.04 -0.57 21.89
C LEU A 381 16.56 -0.47 21.69
N VAL A 382 17.30 -1.15 22.56
CA VAL A 382 18.77 -1.16 22.53
C VAL A 382 19.24 -2.61 22.33
N PRO A 383 19.25 -3.12 21.09
CA PRO A 383 19.78 -4.45 20.81
C PRO A 383 21.29 -4.47 21.03
N GLU A 384 21.85 -5.65 21.40
CA GLU A 384 23.30 -5.82 21.61
C GLU A 384 24.10 -5.60 20.33
N TRP A 385 23.50 -5.90 19.16
CA TRP A 385 24.12 -5.67 17.86
C TRP A 385 23.11 -5.24 16.81
N ARG A 386 23.61 -4.55 15.78
CA ARG A 386 22.88 -4.17 14.57
C ARG A 386 23.71 -4.50 13.33
N GLY A 387 23.06 -4.79 12.23
CA GLY A 387 23.76 -5.10 11.01
C GLY A 387 22.85 -5.31 9.84
N PHE A 388 23.42 -5.87 8.78
CA PHE A 388 22.66 -6.23 7.59
C PHE A 388 23.24 -7.47 6.89
N VAL A 389 22.42 -8.09 6.09
CA VAL A 389 22.79 -9.16 5.14
C VAL A 389 22.39 -8.74 3.75
N ILE A 390 23.28 -8.92 2.79
CA ILE A 390 22.92 -8.94 1.37
C ILE A 390 23.07 -10.37 0.84
N ALA A 391 22.14 -10.81 -0.01
CA ALA A 391 22.20 -12.16 -0.57
C ALA A 391 21.46 -12.24 -1.91
N ARG A 392 21.96 -13.04 -2.86
CA ARG A 392 21.26 -13.33 -4.14
C ARG A 392 19.93 -14.03 -3.90
N ALA A 393 19.89 -14.98 -2.96
CA ALA A 393 18.69 -15.69 -2.57
C ALA A 393 18.23 -15.29 -1.15
N LEU A 394 16.92 -15.31 -0.92
CA LEU A 394 16.36 -15.04 0.40
C LEU A 394 16.67 -16.22 1.35
N PRO A 395 17.22 -15.98 2.55
CA PRO A 395 17.41 -17.01 3.56
C PRO A 395 16.10 -17.71 3.95
N HIS A 396 16.14 -18.99 4.26
CA HIS A 396 14.97 -19.75 4.72
C HIS A 396 14.42 -19.24 6.06
N ALA A 397 15.31 -18.80 6.94
CA ALA A 397 14.97 -18.26 8.25
C ALA A 397 15.78 -17.00 8.55
N ILE A 398 15.20 -16.09 9.30
CA ILE A 398 15.84 -14.85 9.77
C ILE A 398 15.63 -14.80 11.29
N PRO A 399 16.47 -15.48 12.08
CA PRO A 399 16.33 -15.57 13.53
C PRO A 399 16.91 -14.32 14.23
N ALA A 400 16.39 -13.15 13.91
CA ALA A 400 16.74 -11.87 14.51
C ALA A 400 15.53 -11.24 15.20
N ALA A 401 15.74 -10.53 16.29
CA ALA A 401 14.66 -9.85 17.03
C ALA A 401 13.99 -8.76 16.17
N TYR A 402 14.79 -8.09 15.36
CA TYR A 402 14.32 -7.19 14.31
C TYR A 402 14.92 -7.61 12.97
N ALA A 403 14.09 -7.70 11.96
CA ALA A 403 14.54 -7.88 10.59
C ALA A 403 13.60 -7.18 9.62
N THR A 404 14.18 -6.54 8.61
CA THR A 404 13.44 -5.97 7.47
C THR A 404 14.14 -6.36 6.19
N LYS A 405 13.41 -6.90 5.23
CA LYS A 405 13.94 -7.34 3.94
C LYS A 405 13.36 -6.56 2.79
N VAL A 406 14.22 -6.20 1.86
CA VAL A 406 13.86 -5.44 0.67
C VAL A 406 14.54 -6.03 -0.56
N ARG A 407 13.81 -6.05 -1.69
CA ARG A 407 14.36 -6.46 -2.97
C ARG A 407 15.37 -5.44 -3.48
N VAL A 408 16.55 -5.89 -3.88
CA VAL A 408 17.57 -5.10 -4.58
C VAL A 408 17.80 -5.67 -5.97
N ALA A 409 18.62 -5.00 -6.80
CA ALA A 409 18.75 -5.32 -8.23
C ALA A 409 19.00 -6.80 -8.52
N GLN A 410 19.87 -7.46 -7.75
CA GLN A 410 20.26 -8.86 -7.98
C GLN A 410 20.12 -9.73 -6.71
N GLY A 411 19.15 -9.40 -5.85
CA GLY A 411 18.98 -10.15 -4.61
C GLY A 411 18.16 -9.42 -3.57
N TRP A 412 18.59 -9.53 -2.34
CA TRP A 412 17.93 -9.02 -1.16
C TRP A 412 18.90 -8.26 -0.25
N LEU A 413 18.42 -7.17 0.33
CA LEU A 413 19.01 -6.54 1.49
C LEU A 413 18.13 -6.85 2.69
N ILE A 414 18.73 -7.27 3.79
CA ILE A 414 18.05 -7.62 5.04
C ILE A 414 18.74 -6.83 6.15
N GLU A 415 18.07 -5.83 6.70
CA GLU A 415 18.52 -5.15 7.91
C GLU A 415 18.15 -6.02 9.11
N VAL A 416 19.08 -6.16 10.06
CA VAL A 416 18.90 -7.03 11.23
C VAL A 416 19.37 -6.37 12.50
N ALA A 417 18.74 -6.72 13.61
CA ALA A 417 19.23 -6.37 14.96
C ALA A 417 18.77 -7.44 15.96
N GLY A 418 19.53 -7.63 17.01
CA GLY A 418 19.22 -8.63 18.03
C GLY A 418 20.24 -8.68 19.13
N ASP A 419 20.09 -9.72 19.94
CA ASP A 419 20.93 -10.01 21.10
C ASP A 419 21.62 -11.37 20.91
N GLY A 420 22.65 -11.65 21.72
CA GLY A 420 23.40 -12.90 21.69
C GLY A 420 24.44 -12.99 20.57
N ASP A 421 24.81 -14.20 20.19
CA ASP A 421 25.93 -14.46 19.27
C ASP A 421 25.53 -14.27 17.78
N PRO A 422 26.07 -13.27 17.10
CA PRO A 422 25.80 -13.05 15.66
C PRO A 422 26.35 -14.15 14.75
N ALA A 423 27.25 -15.03 15.22
CA ALA A 423 27.71 -16.17 14.44
C ALA A 423 26.61 -17.21 14.21
N LEU A 424 25.67 -17.36 15.13
CA LEU A 424 24.48 -18.20 14.96
C LEU A 424 23.56 -17.65 13.85
N LEU A 425 23.44 -16.32 13.80
CA LEU A 425 22.68 -15.66 12.72
C LEU A 425 23.37 -15.91 11.37
N ALA A 426 24.69 -15.75 11.28
CA ALA A 426 25.45 -16.02 10.08
C ALA A 426 25.28 -17.45 9.59
N LYS A 427 25.31 -18.43 10.49
CA LYS A 427 25.08 -19.86 10.19
C LYS A 427 23.67 -20.13 9.63
N ALA A 428 22.66 -19.42 10.14
CA ALA A 428 21.26 -19.59 9.72
C ALA A 428 20.92 -18.87 8.40
N MET A 429 21.57 -17.73 8.13
CA MET A 429 21.19 -16.85 7.03
C MET A 429 22.07 -16.97 5.80
N LEU A 430 23.36 -17.30 5.96
CA LEU A 430 24.29 -17.32 4.83
C LEU A 430 24.24 -18.67 4.10
N PRO A 431 24.33 -18.67 2.76
CA PRO A 431 24.39 -19.89 1.97
C PRO A 431 25.72 -20.65 2.20
N LYS A 432 25.78 -21.90 1.76
CA LYS A 432 27.03 -22.63 1.65
C LYS A 432 27.88 -22.06 0.50
N GLY A 433 29.19 -22.10 0.64
CA GLY A 433 30.14 -21.58 -0.34
C GLY A 433 31.50 -21.31 0.27
N GLU A 434 32.40 -20.78 -0.54
CA GLU A 434 33.69 -20.28 -0.03
C GLU A 434 33.45 -19.10 0.89
N ARG A 435 33.91 -19.21 2.13
CA ARG A 435 33.66 -18.22 3.18
C ARG A 435 34.93 -17.48 3.56
N ILE A 436 34.87 -16.17 3.50
CA ILE A 436 35.90 -15.27 4.04
C ILE A 436 35.27 -14.47 5.18
N GLU A 437 35.99 -14.31 6.31
CA GLU A 437 35.43 -13.65 7.48
C GLU A 437 36.46 -12.92 8.32
N VAL A 438 36.00 -11.90 9.02
CA VAL A 438 36.71 -11.19 10.09
C VAL A 438 35.83 -11.13 11.31
N VAL A 439 36.39 -11.55 12.45
CA VAL A 439 35.76 -11.46 13.76
C VAL A 439 36.64 -10.53 14.63
N ASP A 440 36.04 -9.48 15.17
CA ASP A 440 36.64 -8.62 16.18
C ASP A 440 35.82 -8.69 17.47
N GLU A 441 36.16 -9.61 18.36
CA GLU A 441 35.42 -9.85 19.58
C GLU A 441 35.45 -8.62 20.52
N ALA A 442 36.54 -7.86 20.52
CA ALA A 442 36.69 -6.68 21.36
C ALA A 442 35.70 -5.57 20.97
N ARG A 443 35.47 -5.41 19.69
CA ARG A 443 34.49 -4.45 19.14
C ARG A 443 33.11 -5.06 18.95
N GLY A 444 32.97 -6.38 19.07
CA GLY A 444 31.75 -7.11 18.77
C GLY A 444 31.36 -6.96 17.29
N GLU A 445 32.33 -7.07 16.38
CA GLU A 445 32.12 -6.99 14.94
C GLU A 445 32.27 -8.37 14.30
N LEU A 446 31.33 -8.70 13.42
CA LEU A 446 31.39 -9.87 12.55
C LEU A 446 31.16 -9.41 11.11
N ARG A 447 32.09 -9.76 10.22
CA ARG A 447 32.01 -9.49 8.78
C ARG A 447 32.26 -10.79 8.04
N VAL A 448 31.32 -11.18 7.20
CA VAL A 448 31.39 -12.42 6.43
C VAL A 448 31.02 -12.12 4.98
N ALA A 449 31.77 -12.68 4.05
CA ALA A 449 31.36 -12.77 2.66
C ALA A 449 31.41 -14.22 2.20
N VAL A 450 30.43 -14.62 1.38
CA VAL A 450 30.32 -15.96 0.80
C VAL A 450 30.42 -15.84 -0.71
N LEU A 451 31.33 -16.61 -1.29
CA LEU A 451 31.63 -16.64 -2.71
C LEU A 451 31.22 -18.00 -3.31
N GLU A 452 30.80 -17.97 -4.54
CA GLU A 452 30.56 -19.12 -5.41
C GLU A 452 31.20 -18.82 -6.77
N ASP A 453 32.11 -19.67 -7.21
CA ASP A 453 32.91 -19.46 -8.44
C ASP A 453 33.58 -18.06 -8.50
N GLY A 454 34.07 -17.58 -7.35
CA GLY A 454 34.70 -16.27 -7.22
C GLY A 454 33.74 -15.09 -7.19
N GLN A 455 32.44 -15.30 -7.33
CA GLN A 455 31.39 -14.28 -7.32
C GLN A 455 30.75 -14.13 -5.94
N LEU A 456 30.49 -12.90 -5.50
CA LEU A 456 29.79 -12.66 -4.25
C LEU A 456 28.33 -13.15 -4.35
N VAL A 457 27.93 -14.07 -3.49
CA VAL A 457 26.55 -14.56 -3.38
C VAL A 457 25.85 -14.06 -2.13
N ALA A 458 26.59 -13.78 -1.05
CA ALA A 458 26.05 -13.16 0.16
C ALA A 458 27.17 -12.46 0.96
N ALA A 459 26.79 -11.43 1.72
CA ALA A 459 27.67 -10.85 2.74
C ALA A 459 26.83 -10.43 3.97
N MET A 460 27.46 -10.49 5.14
CA MET A 460 26.87 -10.10 6.41
C MET A 460 27.84 -9.19 7.17
N PHE A 461 27.29 -8.10 7.71
CA PHE A 461 28.02 -7.13 8.55
C PHE A 461 27.19 -6.88 9.80
N VAL A 462 27.75 -7.18 10.94
CA VAL A 462 27.14 -6.96 12.26
C VAL A 462 28.14 -6.27 13.17
N ALA A 463 27.68 -5.30 13.93
CA ALA A 463 28.52 -4.59 14.90
C ALA A 463 27.72 -4.22 16.17
N ARG A 464 28.34 -4.35 17.34
CA ARG A 464 27.76 -3.89 18.62
C ARG A 464 27.56 -2.36 18.60
N SER A 465 28.46 -1.63 18.01
CA SER A 465 28.32 -0.17 17.80
C SER A 465 27.20 0.24 16.85
N GLY A 466 26.65 -0.70 16.06
CA GLY A 466 25.73 -0.43 14.95
C GLY A 466 26.37 0.25 13.74
N ARG A 467 27.67 0.54 13.78
CA ARG A 467 28.40 1.15 12.65
C ARG A 467 28.77 0.08 11.63
N THR A 468 28.12 0.11 10.48
CA THR A 468 28.32 -0.82 9.37
C THR A 468 28.60 -0.05 8.07
N PRO A 469 29.26 -0.68 7.07
CA PRO A 469 29.58 -0.03 5.81
C PRO A 469 28.30 0.32 5.00
N SER A 470 28.49 1.10 3.93
CA SER A 470 27.40 1.41 2.98
C SER A 470 26.92 0.13 2.30
N ARG A 471 25.59 -0.01 2.20
CA ARG A 471 24.96 -1.15 1.54
C ARG A 471 25.11 -1.09 0.04
N ASP A 472 25.10 0.10 -0.56
CA ASP A 472 24.96 0.29 -1.99
C ASP A 472 26.11 -0.31 -2.79
N TRP A 473 27.34 -0.10 -2.32
CA TRP A 473 28.50 -0.69 -2.99
C TRP A 473 28.47 -2.23 -2.93
N LEU A 474 28.17 -2.79 -1.76
CA LEU A 474 28.08 -4.24 -1.57
C LEU A 474 26.94 -4.84 -2.40
N ILE A 475 25.78 -4.18 -2.48
CA ILE A 475 24.67 -4.60 -3.35
C ILE A 475 25.11 -4.67 -4.81
N ALA A 476 25.90 -3.71 -5.26
CA ALA A 476 26.43 -3.72 -6.63
C ALA A 476 27.37 -4.91 -6.89
N GLN A 477 28.07 -5.40 -5.86
CA GLN A 477 28.97 -6.57 -6.00
C GLN A 477 28.20 -7.88 -6.26
N LEU A 478 26.91 -7.99 -5.91
CA LEU A 478 26.10 -9.16 -6.23
C LEU A 478 25.98 -9.43 -7.74
N SER A 479 26.21 -8.41 -8.58
CA SER A 479 26.12 -8.49 -10.04
C SER A 479 27.36 -7.98 -10.76
N ALA A 480 28.44 -7.71 -10.04
CA ALA A 480 29.68 -7.20 -10.63
C ALA A 480 30.29 -8.23 -11.60
N ALA A 481 30.62 -7.77 -12.82
CA ALA A 481 31.26 -8.62 -13.80
C ALA A 481 32.70 -9.02 -13.40
N VAL A 482 33.39 -8.14 -12.67
CA VAL A 482 34.69 -8.37 -12.08
C VAL A 482 34.55 -8.41 -10.57
N PRO A 483 34.86 -9.53 -9.91
CA PRO A 483 34.77 -9.65 -8.48
C PRO A 483 35.70 -8.65 -7.76
N ALA A 484 35.22 -8.02 -6.69
CA ALA A 484 36.06 -7.26 -5.80
C ALA A 484 37.00 -8.18 -4.99
N SER A 485 38.12 -7.66 -4.55
CA SER A 485 39.04 -8.40 -3.70
C SER A 485 38.43 -8.77 -2.34
N SER A 486 38.91 -9.84 -1.72
CA SER A 486 38.46 -10.25 -0.39
C SER A 486 38.59 -9.14 0.65
N VAL A 487 39.62 -8.31 0.54
CA VAL A 487 39.85 -7.15 1.44
C VAL A 487 38.76 -6.11 1.24
N GLU A 488 38.41 -5.75 0.02
CA GLU A 488 37.35 -4.79 -0.28
C GLU A 488 35.98 -5.32 0.17
N LEU A 489 35.70 -6.59 -0.10
CA LEU A 489 34.45 -7.23 0.33
C LEU A 489 34.30 -7.20 1.85
N LEU A 490 35.34 -7.53 2.62
CA LEU A 490 35.30 -7.49 4.09
C LEU A 490 35.39 -6.05 4.65
N ALA A 491 35.99 -5.11 3.91
CA ALA A 491 35.94 -3.69 4.25
C ALA A 491 34.56 -3.07 3.96
N GLY A 492 33.76 -3.69 3.07
CA GLY A 492 32.48 -3.19 2.62
C GLY A 492 32.58 -1.93 1.78
N ARG A 493 33.73 -1.68 1.14
CA ARG A 493 33.99 -0.51 0.30
C ARG A 493 35.11 -0.78 -0.69
N PRO A 494 35.12 -0.09 -1.84
CA PRO A 494 36.21 -0.18 -2.80
C PRO A 494 37.51 0.43 -2.24
N ALA A 495 38.65 0.03 -2.80
CA ALA A 495 39.95 0.62 -2.49
C ALA A 495 40.02 2.08 -2.96
N ALA A 496 39.47 2.39 -4.13
CA ALA A 496 39.36 3.76 -4.63
C ALA A 496 38.16 4.48 -4.00
N PRO A 497 38.29 5.75 -3.57
CA PRO A 497 37.17 6.53 -3.06
C PRO A 497 36.03 6.64 -4.10
N GLN A 498 34.81 6.41 -3.66
CA GLN A 498 33.61 6.70 -4.46
C GLN A 498 32.86 7.91 -3.87
N ALA A 499 32.27 8.72 -4.76
CA ALA A 499 31.42 9.82 -4.35
C ALA A 499 30.19 9.29 -3.57
N ASP A 500 29.99 9.85 -2.38
CA ASP A 500 28.80 9.54 -1.58
C ASP A 500 27.64 10.40 -2.05
N ARG A 501 26.73 9.82 -2.78
CA ARG A 501 25.52 10.50 -3.28
C ARG A 501 24.44 10.75 -2.22
N GLY A 502 24.60 10.19 -1.02
CA GLY A 502 23.63 10.27 0.06
C GLY A 502 22.33 9.46 -0.20
N PRO A 503 21.31 9.59 0.67
CA PRO A 503 20.03 8.93 0.51
C PRO A 503 19.35 9.29 -0.81
N ILE A 504 18.71 8.31 -1.48
CA ILE A 504 18.04 8.53 -2.77
C ILE A 504 16.81 9.45 -2.61
N VAL A 505 16.79 10.51 -3.38
CA VAL A 505 15.67 11.47 -3.49
C VAL A 505 14.88 11.22 -4.76
N CYS A 506 15.52 11.10 -5.91
CA CYS A 506 14.87 10.78 -7.17
C CYS A 506 15.08 9.31 -7.54
N VAL A 507 14.06 8.48 -7.31
CA VAL A 507 14.09 7.05 -7.63
C VAL A 507 14.12 6.79 -9.14
N CYS A 508 13.49 7.65 -9.95
CA CYS A 508 13.43 7.50 -11.40
C CYS A 508 14.81 7.54 -12.05
N PHE A 509 15.67 8.45 -11.59
CA PHE A 509 17.00 8.71 -12.15
C PHE A 509 18.13 8.38 -11.18
N ASP A 510 17.83 7.72 -10.06
CA ASP A 510 18.81 7.26 -9.05
C ASP A 510 19.68 8.41 -8.49
N VAL A 511 19.06 9.59 -8.23
CA VAL A 511 19.77 10.79 -7.77
C VAL A 511 19.62 10.94 -6.25
N GLY A 512 20.77 11.01 -5.58
CA GLY A 512 20.86 11.12 -4.12
C GLY A 512 20.82 12.56 -3.62
N MET A 513 20.58 12.71 -2.31
CA MET A 513 20.45 14.01 -1.64
C MET A 513 21.74 14.84 -1.74
N LYS A 514 22.91 14.22 -1.48
CA LYS A 514 24.19 14.92 -1.53
C LYS A 514 24.49 15.44 -2.93
N THR A 515 24.23 14.62 -3.96
CA THR A 515 24.37 15.04 -5.36
C THR A 515 23.50 16.24 -5.70
N ILE A 516 22.24 16.25 -5.21
CA ILE A 516 21.33 17.39 -5.43
C ILE A 516 21.86 18.65 -4.74
N VAL A 517 22.23 18.55 -3.45
CA VAL A 517 22.74 19.69 -2.68
C VAL A 517 24.02 20.25 -3.30
N GLU A 518 24.99 19.39 -3.62
CA GLU A 518 26.24 19.79 -4.27
C GLU A 518 26.00 20.49 -5.62
N THR A 519 25.05 19.99 -6.42
CA THR A 519 24.70 20.61 -7.70
C THR A 519 23.98 21.95 -7.49
N ILE A 520 23.12 22.08 -6.48
CA ILE A 520 22.48 23.35 -6.10
C ILE A 520 23.56 24.39 -5.73
N ASP A 521 24.49 24.01 -4.85
CA ASP A 521 25.56 24.89 -4.38
C ASP A 521 26.52 25.31 -5.51
N THR A 522 26.99 24.36 -6.28
CA THR A 522 28.03 24.61 -7.32
C THR A 522 27.49 25.38 -8.51
N GLN A 523 26.22 25.21 -8.86
CA GLN A 523 25.58 25.85 -10.01
C GLN A 523 24.62 26.97 -9.65
N GLY A 524 24.41 27.25 -8.37
CA GLY A 524 23.50 28.31 -7.90
C GLY A 524 22.04 28.08 -8.28
N LEU A 525 21.55 26.81 -8.24
CA LEU A 525 20.22 26.47 -8.71
C LEU A 525 19.14 26.86 -7.68
N ILE A 526 18.12 27.61 -8.13
CA ILE A 526 17.08 28.17 -7.26
C ILE A 526 15.68 27.61 -7.53
N SER A 527 15.53 26.69 -8.48
CA SER A 527 14.23 26.10 -8.82
C SER A 527 14.33 24.59 -9.06
N VAL A 528 13.21 23.91 -8.86
CA VAL A 528 13.08 22.46 -9.13
C VAL A 528 13.30 22.14 -10.60
N GLU A 529 12.87 23.05 -11.48
CA GLU A 529 13.05 22.96 -12.93
C GLU A 529 14.54 22.99 -13.31
N ALA A 530 15.31 23.89 -12.70
CA ALA A 530 16.76 23.98 -12.94
C ALA A 530 17.50 22.71 -12.46
N VAL A 531 17.14 22.19 -11.28
CA VAL A 531 17.65 20.88 -10.80
C VAL A 531 17.25 19.75 -11.75
N GLY A 532 16.04 19.81 -12.31
CA GLY A 532 15.56 18.85 -13.29
C GLY A 532 16.37 18.89 -14.59
N GLN A 533 16.76 20.07 -15.06
CA GLN A 533 17.63 20.23 -16.23
C GLN A 533 19.04 19.68 -15.98
N ALA A 534 19.61 19.92 -14.80
CA ALA A 534 20.96 19.48 -14.45
C ALA A 534 21.06 17.97 -14.19
N LEU A 535 20.08 17.39 -13.47
CA LEU A 535 20.14 16.03 -12.93
C LEU A 535 19.02 15.11 -13.42
N SER A 536 18.11 15.57 -14.26
CA SER A 536 16.86 14.90 -14.62
C SER A 536 15.93 14.61 -13.40
N ALA A 537 16.30 15.02 -12.19
CA ALA A 537 15.53 14.78 -10.98
C ALA A 537 14.22 15.60 -10.99
N GLY A 538 13.08 14.94 -10.78
CA GLY A 538 11.76 15.59 -10.79
C GLY A 538 11.10 15.69 -12.17
N THR A 539 11.73 15.22 -13.24
CA THR A 539 11.24 15.35 -14.63
C THR A 539 10.38 14.17 -15.11
N SER A 540 10.41 13.01 -14.41
CA SER A 540 9.61 11.84 -14.76
C SER A 540 8.30 11.81 -13.96
N CYS A 541 8.22 11.04 -12.87
CA CYS A 541 6.99 10.90 -12.06
C CYS A 541 6.65 12.14 -11.22
N GLY A 542 7.61 13.04 -10.98
CA GLY A 542 7.43 14.29 -10.24
C GLY A 542 7.30 14.13 -8.71
N THR A 543 7.23 12.93 -8.15
CA THR A 543 7.00 12.71 -6.70
C THR A 543 8.11 13.23 -5.80
N CYS A 544 9.34 13.38 -6.33
CA CYS A 544 10.48 13.95 -5.58
C CYS A 544 10.53 15.50 -5.59
N ARG A 545 9.72 16.18 -6.40
CA ARG A 545 9.74 17.65 -6.51
C ARG A 545 9.59 18.39 -5.17
N PRO A 546 8.67 18.02 -4.27
CA PRO A 546 8.58 18.64 -2.95
C PRO A 546 9.83 18.45 -2.08
N ALA A 547 10.51 17.31 -2.20
CA ALA A 547 11.76 17.07 -1.48
C ALA A 547 12.90 17.92 -2.05
N ILE A 548 13.01 18.04 -3.38
CA ILE A 548 13.98 18.91 -4.06
C ILE A 548 13.75 20.38 -3.64
N GLN A 549 12.50 20.83 -3.61
CA GLN A 549 12.17 22.20 -3.18
C GLN A 549 12.64 22.49 -1.75
N ARG A 550 12.48 21.55 -0.81
CA ARG A 550 13.00 21.70 0.56
C ARG A 550 14.52 21.77 0.59
N LEU A 551 15.21 20.99 -0.21
CA LEU A 551 16.68 21.03 -0.29
C LEU A 551 17.16 22.39 -0.81
N ILE A 552 16.50 22.94 -1.84
CA ILE A 552 16.80 24.30 -2.35
C ILE A 552 16.65 25.33 -1.22
N GLY A 553 15.52 25.30 -0.48
CA GLY A 553 15.29 26.23 0.62
C GLY A 553 16.35 26.11 1.73
N ALA A 554 16.64 24.89 2.17
CA ALA A 554 17.65 24.63 3.22
C ALA A 554 19.06 25.09 2.80
N THR A 555 19.44 24.89 1.54
CA THR A 555 20.75 25.34 1.01
C THR A 555 20.83 26.86 0.96
N GLN A 556 19.77 27.53 0.54
CA GLN A 556 19.71 29.00 0.51
C GLN A 556 19.79 29.62 1.92
N GLU A 557 19.07 29.05 2.91
CA GLU A 557 19.14 29.47 4.30
C GLU A 557 20.56 29.32 4.88
N ALA A 558 21.26 28.23 4.57
CA ALA A 558 22.62 27.99 5.01
C ALA A 558 23.64 28.96 4.36
N THR A 559 23.37 29.47 3.17
CA THR A 559 24.23 30.43 2.48
C THR A 559 24.04 31.86 3.01
N HIS A 560 22.89 32.14 3.63
CA HIS A 560 22.56 33.47 4.19
C HIS A 560 22.76 33.56 5.72
N ALA A 561 23.10 32.46 6.41
CA ALA A 561 23.44 32.39 7.83
C ALA A 561 24.98 32.46 8.04
#